data_4e9f5f163237ffb20d760581af357f68
#
_entry.id   4e9f5f163237ffb20d760581af357f68
#
_cell.length_a   1.000
_cell.length_b   1.000
_cell.length_c   1.000
_cell.angle_alpha   90.00
_cell.angle_beta   90.00
_cell.angle_gamma   90.00
#
_symmetry.space_group_name_H-M   'P 1'
#
loop_
_entity.id
_entity.type
_entity.pdbx_description
1 polymer ?
#
loop_
_entity_poly.entity_id
_entity_poly.type
_entity_poly.pdbx_seq_one_letter_code
_entity_poly.pdbx_strand_id
1 'polypeptide(L)'
;MRPWIKRTLYGLFGATIVLGGITACGHRGEHHGMNASAEDQAKFRTRMVERVTDKLELNADQKAKLGVLADKLQEQRTALKGKTVSPRAEVEALVAGDKFDRTRAQALVTEKTAAITGKSPEVIAAAGDFYDSLTPAQQTKVREFMQKRGGWRKG
;
A
#
# COMPACT_ATOMS: atom_id res chain seq x y z
N MET A 1 -5.82 -33.21 6.92
CA MET A 1 -5.31 -31.80 6.95
C MET A 1 -6.19 -30.93 6.06
N ARG A 2 -6.92 -30.00 6.63
CA ARG A 2 -8.03 -29.30 5.97
C ARG A 2 -7.51 -28.19 5.03
N PRO A 3 -8.02 -28.06 3.78
CA PRO A 3 -7.51 -27.10 2.79
C PRO A 3 -7.99 -25.64 3.02
N TRP A 4 -8.49 -25.29 4.19
CA TRP A 4 -9.11 -24.01 4.47
C TRP A 4 -8.12 -22.87 4.76
N ILE A 5 -6.87 -23.19 5.03
CA ILE A 5 -5.83 -22.20 5.39
C ILE A 5 -5.27 -21.44 4.18
N LYS A 6 -5.55 -21.90 2.95
CA LYS A 6 -4.98 -21.30 1.73
C LYS A 6 -5.69 -20.02 1.23
N ARG A 7 -6.88 -19.70 1.72
CA ARG A 7 -7.67 -18.58 1.17
C ARG A 7 -7.57 -17.23 1.92
N THR A 8 -7.03 -17.21 3.12
CA THR A 8 -7.02 -16.01 3.98
C THR A 8 -5.71 -15.21 3.91
N LEU A 9 -4.71 -15.66 3.17
CA LEU A 9 -3.38 -15.05 3.16
C LEU A 9 -3.20 -13.90 2.14
N TYR A 10 -4.21 -13.64 1.31
CA TYR A 10 -4.08 -12.76 0.13
C TYR A 10 -4.35 -11.27 0.36
N GLY A 11 -4.74 -10.87 1.56
CA GLY A 11 -5.22 -9.51 1.83
C GLY A 11 -4.27 -8.53 2.52
N LEU A 12 -3.06 -8.90 2.93
CA LEU A 12 -2.41 -8.21 4.04
C LEU A 12 -1.23 -7.30 3.73
N PHE A 13 -0.60 -7.45 2.60
CA PHE A 13 0.52 -6.59 2.21
C PHE A 13 0.41 -6.15 0.75
N GLY A 14 -0.76 -5.61 0.41
CA GLY A 14 -0.99 -4.96 -0.88
C GLY A 14 -0.51 -3.52 -0.94
N ALA A 15 0.45 -3.13 -0.12
CA ALA A 15 1.22 -1.92 -0.35
C ALA A 15 2.39 -2.26 -1.27
N THR A 16 2.06 -2.67 -2.50
CA THR A 16 3.03 -2.64 -3.58
C THR A 16 3.32 -1.17 -3.88
N ILE A 17 4.54 -0.77 -3.62
CA ILE A 17 5.17 0.30 -4.38
C ILE A 17 5.15 -0.18 -5.83
N VAL A 18 4.12 0.21 -6.57
CA VAL A 18 4.00 -0.08 -8.00
C VAL A 18 4.40 1.17 -8.76
N LEU A 19 5.68 1.23 -9.06
CA LEU A 19 6.11 1.78 -10.33
C LEU A 19 5.95 0.65 -11.35
N GLY A 20 4.93 0.78 -12.19
CA GLY A 20 4.83 0.01 -13.42
C GLY A 20 3.90 -1.18 -13.39
N GLY A 21 2.90 -1.13 -14.25
CA GLY A 21 2.16 -2.29 -14.71
C GLY A 21 0.64 -2.14 -14.64
N ILE A 22 0.08 -1.52 -15.67
CA ILE A 22 -1.33 -1.67 -16.02
C ILE A 22 -1.52 -3.10 -16.53
N THR A 23 -2.06 -3.97 -15.71
CA THR A 23 -2.75 -5.17 -16.20
C THR A 23 -4.09 -5.26 -15.49
N ALA A 24 -5.08 -4.69 -16.15
CA ALA A 24 -6.48 -4.94 -15.86
C ALA A 24 -6.81 -6.34 -16.38
N CYS A 25 -7.10 -7.27 -15.46
CA CYS A 25 -7.93 -8.43 -15.78
C CYS A 25 -8.99 -8.56 -14.70
N GLY A 26 -10.23 -8.52 -15.17
CA GLY A 26 -11.43 -8.37 -14.40
C GLY A 26 -11.61 -9.34 -13.25
N HIS A 27 -11.93 -8.77 -12.12
CA HIS A 27 -12.82 -9.38 -11.15
C HIS A 27 -13.73 -8.28 -10.62
N ARG A 28 -15.01 -8.51 -10.76
CA ARG A 28 -16.10 -7.68 -10.24
C ARG A 28 -16.06 -7.77 -8.70
N GLY A 29 -15.16 -7.01 -8.09
CA GLY A 29 -15.09 -6.77 -6.66
C GLY A 29 -15.15 -5.26 -6.48
N GLU A 30 -16.09 -4.82 -5.66
CA GLU A 30 -16.37 -3.42 -5.35
C GLU A 30 -15.09 -2.60 -5.21
N HIS A 31 -14.99 -1.53 -5.99
CA HIS A 31 -13.89 -0.58 -6.01
C HIS A 31 -13.81 0.26 -4.72
N HIS A 32 -13.53 -0.38 -3.58
CA HIS A 32 -13.26 0.33 -2.32
C HIS A 32 -11.81 0.86 -2.19
N GLY A 33 -11.06 0.91 -3.30
CA GLY A 33 -9.62 1.15 -3.20
C GLY A 33 -9.18 2.61 -3.06
N MET A 34 -9.79 3.55 -3.76
CA MET A 34 -9.30 4.95 -3.80
C MET A 34 -10.30 6.00 -3.31
N ASN A 35 -11.60 5.66 -3.27
CA ASN A 35 -12.66 6.57 -2.82
C ASN A 35 -13.28 6.15 -1.48
N ALA A 36 -12.60 5.29 -0.71
CA ALA A 36 -13.03 4.92 0.62
C ALA A 36 -13.17 6.15 1.50
N SER A 37 -14.25 6.23 2.28
CA SER A 37 -14.45 7.30 3.25
C SER A 37 -13.34 7.31 4.30
N ALA A 38 -13.15 8.42 5.03
CA ALA A 38 -12.20 8.48 6.12
C ALA A 38 -12.46 7.39 7.17
N GLU A 39 -13.73 7.08 7.41
CA GLU A 39 -14.16 6.03 8.32
C GLU A 39 -13.78 4.63 7.82
N ASP A 40 -13.98 4.34 6.53
CA ASP A 40 -13.58 3.05 5.93
C ASP A 40 -12.06 2.87 5.95
N GLN A 41 -11.32 3.96 5.74
CA GLN A 41 -9.86 3.96 5.83
C GLN A 41 -9.38 3.68 7.27
N ALA A 42 -10.02 4.29 8.26
CA ALA A 42 -9.72 4.03 9.67
C ALA A 42 -10.04 2.57 10.05
N LYS A 43 -11.21 2.06 9.65
CA LYS A 43 -11.58 0.66 9.85
C LYS A 43 -10.61 -0.31 9.18
N PHE A 44 -10.19 -0.01 7.96
CA PHE A 44 -9.20 -0.81 7.25
C PHE A 44 -7.85 -0.83 7.96
N ARG A 45 -7.38 0.36 8.42
CA ARG A 45 -6.15 0.49 9.20
C ARG A 45 -6.19 -0.37 10.47
N THR A 46 -7.26 -0.23 11.27
CA THR A 46 -7.44 -0.99 12.51
C THR A 46 -7.38 -2.50 12.25
N ARG A 47 -8.18 -2.99 11.31
CA ARG A 47 -8.19 -4.42 10.93
C ARG A 47 -6.83 -4.91 10.44
N MET A 48 -6.08 -4.07 9.72
CA MET A 48 -4.76 -4.43 9.22
C MET A 48 -3.76 -4.54 10.38
N VAL A 49 -3.74 -3.57 11.29
CA VAL A 49 -2.86 -3.58 12.47
C VAL A 49 -3.17 -4.80 13.36
N GLU A 50 -4.45 -5.05 13.67
CA GLU A 50 -4.87 -6.21 14.46
C GLU A 50 -4.42 -7.53 13.82
N ARG A 51 -4.68 -7.70 12.54
CA ARG A 51 -4.34 -8.92 11.82
C ARG A 51 -2.82 -9.19 11.75
N VAL A 52 -2.00 -8.16 11.61
CA VAL A 52 -0.53 -8.30 11.65
C VAL A 52 -0.07 -8.59 13.08
N THR A 53 -0.68 -7.93 14.08
CA THR A 53 -0.43 -8.17 15.50
C THR A 53 -0.64 -9.64 15.84
N ASP A 54 -1.78 -10.21 15.45
CA ASP A 54 -2.12 -11.61 15.72
C ASP A 54 -1.18 -12.59 15.00
N LYS A 55 -0.84 -12.29 13.74
CA LYS A 55 0.03 -13.18 12.94
C LYS A 55 1.47 -13.24 13.40
N LEU A 56 2.00 -12.11 13.84
CA LEU A 56 3.37 -12.00 14.31
C LEU A 56 3.47 -12.10 15.83
N GLU A 57 2.33 -12.20 16.53
CA GLU A 57 2.28 -12.25 18.00
C GLU A 57 3.00 -11.03 18.61
N LEU A 58 2.63 -9.82 18.12
CA LEU A 58 3.29 -8.58 18.50
C LEU A 58 2.94 -8.20 19.96
N ASN A 59 3.93 -7.74 20.69
CA ASN A 59 3.71 -7.09 21.98
C ASN A 59 3.16 -5.67 21.81
N ALA A 60 2.84 -5.00 22.93
CA ALA A 60 2.22 -3.67 22.93
C ALA A 60 3.08 -2.60 22.23
N ASP A 61 4.39 -2.60 22.46
CA ASP A 61 5.33 -1.64 21.86
C ASP A 61 5.47 -1.86 20.34
N GLN A 62 5.58 -3.11 19.92
CA GLN A 62 5.62 -3.49 18.50
C GLN A 62 4.32 -3.12 17.79
N LYS A 63 3.17 -3.35 18.43
CA LYS A 63 1.86 -2.94 17.90
C LYS A 63 1.77 -1.42 17.75
N ALA A 64 2.29 -0.65 18.71
CA ALA A 64 2.31 0.80 18.63
C ALA A 64 3.17 1.28 17.43
N LYS A 65 4.37 0.73 17.24
CA LYS A 65 5.24 1.03 16.10
C LYS A 65 4.61 0.64 14.76
N LEU A 66 3.93 -0.50 14.69
CA LEU A 66 3.15 -0.89 13.52
C LEU A 66 2.03 0.12 13.23
N GLY A 67 1.39 0.65 14.27
CA GLY A 67 0.39 1.72 14.15
C GLY A 67 0.98 2.97 13.51
N VAL A 68 2.14 3.43 13.98
CA VAL A 68 2.86 4.58 13.40
C VAL A 68 3.20 4.34 11.93
N LEU A 69 3.71 3.16 11.59
CA LEU A 69 4.00 2.80 10.19
C LEU A 69 2.72 2.85 9.33
N ALA A 70 1.61 2.32 9.83
CA ALA A 70 0.33 2.35 9.13
C ALA A 70 -0.16 3.78 8.88
N ASP A 71 0.04 4.69 9.83
CA ASP A 71 -0.32 6.10 9.70
C ASP A 71 0.55 6.80 8.65
N LYS A 72 1.86 6.58 8.68
CA LYS A 72 2.78 7.16 7.68
C LYS A 72 2.51 6.67 6.26
N LEU A 73 2.18 5.39 6.10
CA LEU A 73 1.73 4.84 4.81
C LEU A 73 0.41 5.47 4.34
N GLN A 74 -0.52 5.72 5.26
CA GLN A 74 -1.78 6.39 4.94
C GLN A 74 -1.57 7.85 4.53
N GLU A 75 -0.70 8.58 5.24
CA GLU A 75 -0.31 9.96 4.87
C GLU A 75 0.32 10.00 3.48
N GLN A 76 1.26 9.10 3.18
CA GLN A 76 1.88 9.00 1.85
C GLN A 76 0.85 8.69 0.77
N ARG A 77 -0.08 7.76 1.03
CA ARG A 77 -1.16 7.43 0.09
C ARG A 77 -2.06 8.63 -0.17
N THR A 78 -2.40 9.39 0.86
CA THR A 78 -3.21 10.60 0.75
C THR A 78 -2.47 11.68 -0.05
N ALA A 79 -1.18 11.87 0.19
CA ALA A 79 -0.35 12.80 -0.57
C ALA A 79 -0.26 12.40 -2.06
N LEU A 80 -0.10 11.11 -2.35
CA LEU A 80 -0.11 10.58 -3.72
C LEU A 80 -1.44 10.77 -4.43
N LYS A 81 -2.55 10.60 -3.71
CA LYS A 81 -3.88 10.86 -4.25
C LYS A 81 -4.01 12.35 -4.61
N GLY A 82 -3.52 13.25 -3.74
CA GLY A 82 -3.60 14.69 -3.96
C GLY A 82 -5.04 15.15 -4.20
N LYS A 83 -5.24 15.98 -5.23
CA LYS A 83 -6.55 16.46 -5.68
C LYS A 83 -7.24 15.51 -6.67
N THR A 84 -6.63 14.38 -6.98
CA THR A 84 -7.10 13.44 -8.00
C THR A 84 -8.36 12.72 -7.55
N VAL A 85 -9.42 12.84 -8.32
CA VAL A 85 -10.66 12.07 -8.11
C VAL A 85 -10.46 10.61 -8.54
N SER A 86 -9.82 10.40 -9.69
CA SER A 86 -9.40 9.07 -10.14
C SER A 86 -8.18 9.16 -11.07
N PRO A 87 -7.25 8.19 -11.01
CA PRO A 87 -6.11 8.13 -11.93
C PRO A 87 -6.54 8.03 -13.40
N ARG A 88 -7.66 7.35 -13.66
CA ARG A 88 -8.21 7.24 -15.00
C ARG A 88 -8.63 8.59 -15.57
N ALA A 89 -9.35 9.40 -14.78
CA ALA A 89 -9.76 10.74 -15.19
C ALA A 89 -8.55 11.65 -15.46
N GLU A 90 -7.44 11.49 -14.72
CA GLU A 90 -6.20 12.23 -15.00
C GLU A 90 -5.63 11.85 -16.37
N VAL A 91 -5.56 10.55 -16.68
CA VAL A 91 -5.07 10.07 -17.97
C VAL A 91 -6.00 10.50 -19.12
N GLU A 92 -7.32 10.35 -18.94
CA GLU A 92 -8.31 10.80 -19.93
C GLU A 92 -8.17 12.29 -20.23
N ALA A 93 -7.90 13.11 -19.22
CA ALA A 93 -7.68 14.54 -19.40
C ALA A 93 -6.42 14.89 -20.22
N LEU A 94 -5.42 14.01 -20.27
CA LEU A 94 -4.21 14.23 -21.09
C LEU A 94 -4.48 14.07 -22.58
N VAL A 95 -5.53 13.35 -22.96
CA VAL A 95 -5.90 13.04 -24.35
C VAL A 95 -7.25 13.63 -24.74
N ALA A 96 -7.81 14.52 -23.92
CA ALA A 96 -9.13 15.12 -24.15
C ALA A 96 -9.17 16.12 -25.30
N GLY A 97 -8.02 16.69 -25.70
CA GLY A 97 -7.91 17.62 -26.83
C GLY A 97 -7.36 16.94 -28.08
N ASP A 98 -7.17 17.71 -29.14
CA ASP A 98 -6.63 17.23 -30.43
C ASP A 98 -5.17 16.75 -30.33
N LYS A 99 -4.46 17.14 -29.30
CA LYS A 99 -3.07 16.77 -29.02
C LYS A 99 -2.90 16.34 -27.57
N PHE A 100 -1.95 15.44 -27.37
CA PHE A 100 -1.55 15.03 -26.02
C PHE A 100 -1.02 16.22 -25.22
N ASP A 101 -1.57 16.45 -24.03
CA ASP A 101 -1.18 17.56 -23.14
C ASP A 101 0.10 17.20 -22.36
N ARG A 102 1.25 17.52 -22.98
CA ARG A 102 2.57 17.27 -22.40
C ARG A 102 2.84 18.10 -21.14
N THR A 103 2.34 19.34 -21.12
CA THR A 103 2.53 20.22 -19.97
C THR A 103 1.83 19.68 -18.74
N ARG A 104 0.58 19.27 -18.90
CA ARG A 104 -0.19 18.63 -17.83
C ARG A 104 0.42 17.30 -17.40
N ALA A 105 0.89 16.48 -18.35
CA ALA A 105 1.58 15.23 -18.06
C ALA A 105 2.83 15.46 -17.19
N GLN A 106 3.66 16.44 -17.56
CA GLN A 106 4.85 16.80 -16.79
C GLN A 106 4.50 17.32 -15.39
N ALA A 107 3.49 18.16 -15.27
CA ALA A 107 3.01 18.67 -13.98
C ALA A 107 2.53 17.51 -13.07
N LEU A 108 1.80 16.54 -13.64
CA LEU A 108 1.33 15.36 -12.92
C LEU A 108 2.50 14.51 -12.39
N VAL A 109 3.50 14.26 -13.23
CA VAL A 109 4.71 13.51 -12.83
C VAL A 109 5.43 14.24 -11.71
N THR A 110 5.62 15.55 -11.83
CA THR A 110 6.28 16.36 -10.81
C THR A 110 5.52 16.33 -9.48
N GLU A 111 4.20 16.48 -9.49
CA GLU A 111 3.35 16.40 -8.29
C GLU A 111 3.48 15.03 -7.61
N LYS A 112 3.36 13.95 -8.36
CA LYS A 112 3.43 12.58 -7.79
C LYS A 112 4.83 12.26 -7.26
N THR A 113 5.87 12.71 -7.94
CA THR A 113 7.26 12.54 -7.48
C THR A 113 7.50 13.32 -6.18
N ALA A 114 7.05 14.57 -6.10
CA ALA A 114 7.16 15.37 -4.88
C ALA A 114 6.40 14.74 -3.71
N ALA A 115 5.20 14.18 -3.94
CA ALA A 115 4.44 13.47 -2.92
C ALA A 115 5.16 12.21 -2.41
N ILE A 116 5.86 11.48 -3.29
CA ILE A 116 6.67 10.32 -2.88
C ILE A 116 7.87 10.80 -2.08
N THR A 117 8.69 11.68 -2.62
CA THR A 117 9.95 12.10 -2.00
C THR A 117 9.73 12.83 -0.67
N GLY A 118 8.66 13.62 -0.57
CA GLY A 118 8.34 14.39 0.64
C GLY A 118 7.91 13.52 1.82
N LYS A 119 7.30 12.35 1.60
CA LYS A 119 6.81 11.47 2.67
C LYS A 119 7.61 10.20 2.87
N SER A 120 8.44 9.81 1.89
CA SER A 120 9.24 8.58 1.97
C SER A 120 10.17 8.51 3.17
N PRO A 121 10.87 9.57 3.60
CA PRO A 121 11.75 9.49 4.77
C PRO A 121 11.02 9.06 6.04
N GLU A 122 9.83 9.61 6.28
CA GLU A 122 9.00 9.26 7.45
C GLU A 122 8.53 7.80 7.40
N VAL A 123 8.14 7.32 6.20
CA VAL A 123 7.73 5.92 6.00
C VAL A 123 8.91 4.98 6.20
N ILE A 124 10.10 5.31 5.66
CA ILE A 124 11.30 4.49 5.81
C ILE A 124 11.71 4.40 7.28
N ALA A 125 11.73 5.53 8.00
CA ALA A 125 12.04 5.56 9.42
C ALA A 125 11.06 4.68 10.22
N ALA A 126 9.76 4.88 10.04
CA ALA A 126 8.74 4.08 10.74
C ALA A 126 8.81 2.58 10.39
N ALA A 127 9.17 2.23 9.15
CA ALA A 127 9.36 0.85 8.75
C ALA A 127 10.60 0.23 9.40
N GLY A 128 11.70 0.97 9.48
CA GLY A 128 12.90 0.57 10.20
C GLY A 128 12.63 0.35 11.68
N ASP A 129 12.05 1.34 12.35
CA ASP A 129 11.71 1.29 13.77
C ASP A 129 10.80 0.10 14.13
N PHE A 130 9.84 -0.19 13.25
CA PHE A 130 8.98 -1.37 13.43
C PHE A 130 9.77 -2.66 13.23
N TYR A 131 10.47 -2.81 12.10
CA TYR A 131 11.20 -4.04 11.78
C TYR A 131 12.29 -4.37 12.80
N ASP A 132 13.04 -3.36 13.26
CA ASP A 132 14.11 -3.50 14.24
C ASP A 132 13.59 -3.85 15.64
N SER A 133 12.33 -3.54 15.93
CA SER A 133 11.68 -3.95 17.17
C SER A 133 11.25 -5.42 17.20
N LEU A 134 11.24 -6.10 16.05
CA LEU A 134 10.84 -7.49 15.95
C LEU A 134 11.91 -8.44 16.47
N THR A 135 11.48 -9.52 17.12
CA THR A 135 12.37 -10.62 17.48
C THR A 135 12.90 -11.33 16.23
N PRO A 136 14.06 -12.05 16.31
CA PRO A 136 14.59 -12.81 15.16
C PRO A 136 13.57 -13.79 14.55
N ALA A 137 12.74 -14.41 15.39
CA ALA A 137 11.68 -15.33 14.93
C ALA A 137 10.59 -14.59 14.14
N GLN A 138 10.15 -13.40 14.61
CA GLN A 138 9.19 -12.55 13.92
C GLN A 138 9.77 -12.02 12.60
N GLN A 139 11.01 -11.56 12.59
CA GLN A 139 11.70 -11.14 11.36
C GLN A 139 11.79 -12.27 10.33
N THR A 140 12.01 -13.49 10.78
CA THR A 140 12.00 -14.67 9.89
C THR A 140 10.62 -14.89 9.28
N LYS A 141 9.54 -14.82 10.09
CA LYS A 141 8.17 -14.89 9.57
C LYS A 141 7.89 -13.81 8.50
N VAL A 142 8.38 -12.58 8.71
CA VAL A 142 8.26 -11.49 7.72
C VAL A 142 9.01 -11.82 6.43
N ARG A 143 10.28 -12.26 6.51
CA ARG A 143 11.09 -12.63 5.32
C ARG A 143 10.47 -13.75 4.52
N GLU A 144 10.00 -14.80 5.18
CA GLU A 144 9.31 -15.92 4.51
C GLU A 144 8.04 -15.48 3.78
N PHE A 145 7.28 -14.57 4.41
CA PHE A 145 6.09 -14.02 3.79
C PHE A 145 6.42 -13.24 2.51
N MET A 146 7.47 -12.42 2.54
CA MET A 146 7.93 -11.66 1.37
C MET A 146 8.44 -12.57 0.25
N GLN A 147 9.18 -13.63 0.58
CA GLN A 147 9.68 -14.62 -0.39
C GLN A 147 8.53 -15.37 -1.08
N LYS A 148 7.53 -15.82 -0.32
CA LYS A 148 6.35 -16.51 -0.87
C LYS A 148 5.58 -15.63 -1.86
N ARG A 149 5.53 -14.31 -1.64
CA ARG A 149 4.90 -13.37 -2.59
C ARG A 149 5.77 -13.10 -3.83
N GLY A 150 7.10 -13.10 -3.69
CA GLY A 150 8.03 -12.94 -4.82
C GLY A 150 8.06 -14.11 -5.79
N GLY A 151 7.73 -15.31 -5.33
CA GLY A 151 7.72 -16.53 -6.15
C GLY A 151 6.67 -16.56 -7.26
N TRP A 152 5.63 -15.76 -7.19
CA TRP A 152 4.57 -15.67 -8.23
C TRP A 152 4.97 -14.87 -9.48
N ARG A 153 6.16 -14.26 -9.48
CA ARG A 153 6.69 -13.51 -10.63
C ARG A 153 7.64 -14.31 -11.53
N LYS A 154 7.89 -15.57 -11.19
CA LYS A 154 8.81 -16.45 -11.93
C LYS A 154 8.10 -17.57 -12.71
N GLY A 155 6.82 -17.40 -13.03
CA GLY A 155 6.07 -18.29 -13.91
C GLY A 155 5.56 -17.55 -15.12
#